data_4ccb2a91852d3c50826324d277525299
#
_entry.id   4ccb2a91852d3c50826324d277525299
#
_cell.length_a   1.000
_cell.length_b   1.000
_cell.length_c   1.000
_cell.angle_alpha   90.00
_cell.angle_beta   90.00
_cell.angle_gamma   90.00
#
_symmetry.space_group_name_H-M   'P 1'
#
loop_
_entity.id
_entity.type
_entity.pdbx_description
1 polymer ?
#
loop_
_entity_poly.entity_id
_entity_poly.type
_entity_poly.pdbx_seq_one_letter_code
_entity_poly.pdbx_strand_id
1 'polypeptide(L)'
;GTEDAEWKVSYDLIRKGVRKLVRNRAKKNTSIVTGSTKVGTVPVAKAFYAVIGADVKSDLESLTRGASYEKEYVYVPAHKYAGAGSLAEGEVGQMHEVKFIEAEAAVVYASEGAAVPASYAGGLSYTLNDGIADATNPAKFNVYPILFPTEGAFATVGLKGHDKIKFNSKSPEQVENGNPYGTTGFFSYNFFYAGIILREEALLKMLVAASE
;
A
#
# COMPACT_ATOMS: atom_id res chain seq x y z
N GLY A 1 10.45 -25.04 -14.42
CA GLY A 1 10.03 -23.98 -13.57
C GLY A 1 9.01 -24.51 -12.59
N THR A 2 9.21 -24.32 -11.33
CA THR A 2 8.26 -24.71 -10.31
C THR A 2 7.08 -23.78 -10.40
N GLU A 3 5.87 -24.32 -10.37
CA GLU A 3 4.59 -23.57 -10.39
C GLU A 3 4.53 -22.51 -9.28
N ASP A 4 5.34 -22.66 -8.24
CA ASP A 4 5.48 -21.77 -7.10
C ASP A 4 5.93 -20.34 -7.46
N ALA A 5 6.70 -20.17 -8.53
CA ALA A 5 7.23 -18.87 -8.94
C ALA A 5 6.21 -18.02 -9.71
N GLU A 6 5.12 -18.60 -10.20
CA GLU A 6 4.18 -17.89 -11.06
C GLU A 6 3.24 -16.95 -10.27
N TRP A 7 3.01 -17.24 -9.01
CA TRP A 7 2.05 -16.51 -8.18
C TRP A 7 2.68 -15.42 -7.30
N LYS A 8 3.97 -15.53 -7.04
CA LYS A 8 4.74 -14.60 -6.21
C LYS A 8 5.22 -13.39 -6.99
N VAL A 9 5.63 -12.38 -6.26
CA VAL A 9 6.30 -11.23 -6.85
C VAL A 9 7.60 -11.68 -7.52
N SER A 10 7.83 -11.21 -8.74
CA SER A 10 9.05 -11.50 -9.49
C SER A 10 9.60 -10.23 -10.14
N TYR A 11 10.92 -10.22 -10.40
CA TYR A 11 11.56 -9.11 -11.10
C TYR A 11 10.90 -8.82 -12.45
N ASP A 12 10.59 -9.87 -13.21
CA ASP A 12 9.96 -9.72 -14.52
C ASP A 12 8.54 -9.16 -14.43
N LEU A 13 7.77 -9.50 -13.40
CA LEU A 13 6.45 -8.97 -13.17
C LEU A 13 6.51 -7.45 -12.96
N ILE A 14 7.40 -6.99 -12.08
CA ILE A 14 7.58 -5.55 -11.81
C ILE A 14 8.07 -4.83 -13.06
N ARG A 15 9.03 -5.39 -13.78
CA ARG A 15 9.55 -4.84 -15.03
C ARG A 15 8.45 -4.72 -16.10
N LYS A 16 7.58 -5.73 -16.23
CA LYS A 16 6.40 -5.68 -17.12
C LYS A 16 5.45 -4.55 -16.71
N GLY A 17 5.21 -4.36 -15.42
CA GLY A 17 4.38 -3.28 -14.91
C GLY A 17 4.96 -1.91 -15.19
N VAL A 18 6.23 -1.68 -14.91
CA VAL A 18 6.92 -0.42 -15.25
C VAL A 18 6.82 -0.14 -16.74
N ARG A 19 7.06 -1.15 -17.59
CA ARG A 19 6.91 -1.00 -19.05
C ARG A 19 5.48 -0.58 -19.41
N LYS A 20 4.46 -1.16 -18.80
CA LYS A 20 3.05 -0.78 -19.05
C LYS A 20 2.79 0.67 -18.67
N LEU A 21 3.24 1.11 -17.49
CA LEU A 21 3.11 2.50 -17.04
C LEU A 21 3.81 3.48 -17.99
N VAL A 22 5.03 3.17 -18.42
CA VAL A 22 5.79 4.01 -19.36
C VAL A 22 5.10 4.08 -20.72
N ARG A 23 4.57 2.97 -21.24
CA ARG A 23 3.81 2.94 -22.49
C ARG A 23 2.53 3.78 -22.41
N ASN A 24 1.87 3.79 -21.25
CA ASN A 24 0.69 4.60 -20.98
C ASN A 24 1.05 6.06 -20.65
N ARG A 25 2.32 6.45 -20.76
CA ARG A 25 2.80 7.79 -20.45
C ARG A 25 2.44 8.24 -19.03
N ALA A 26 2.48 7.32 -18.08
CA ALA A 26 2.32 7.62 -16.67
C ALA A 26 3.51 8.45 -16.19
N LYS A 27 3.24 9.50 -15.43
CA LYS A 27 4.28 10.37 -14.89
C LYS A 27 4.86 9.78 -13.61
N LYS A 28 6.19 9.79 -13.50
CA LYS A 28 6.88 9.43 -12.26
C LYS A 28 6.63 10.49 -11.21
N ASN A 29 6.49 10.08 -9.98
CA ASN A 29 6.32 10.99 -8.86
C ASN A 29 7.61 11.75 -8.58
N THR A 30 7.48 13.05 -8.37
CA THR A 30 8.60 13.98 -8.06
C THR A 30 8.42 14.66 -6.71
N SER A 31 7.24 14.53 -6.11
CA SER A 31 6.92 15.05 -4.79
C SER A 31 6.01 14.11 -4.02
N ILE A 32 6.12 14.11 -2.71
CA ILE A 32 5.29 13.32 -1.79
C ILE A 32 4.72 14.26 -0.74
N VAL A 33 3.49 13.97 -0.32
CA VAL A 33 2.85 14.66 0.80
C VAL A 33 3.39 14.08 2.10
N THR A 34 3.81 14.96 3.02
CA THR A 34 4.28 14.53 4.34
C THR A 34 3.12 14.18 5.24
N GLY A 35 3.26 13.13 6.06
CA GLY A 35 2.28 12.69 7.06
C GLY A 35 2.25 13.55 8.33
N SER A 36 2.93 14.71 8.36
CA SER A 36 2.95 15.58 9.54
C SER A 36 1.68 16.42 9.68
N THR A 37 1.45 16.98 10.87
CA THR A 37 0.32 17.90 11.14
C THR A 37 0.30 19.14 10.26
N LYS A 38 1.45 19.52 9.69
CA LYS A 38 1.57 20.52 8.64
C LYS A 38 1.69 19.79 7.30
N VAL A 39 0.58 19.63 6.63
CA VAL A 39 0.53 19.03 5.29
C VAL A 39 1.37 19.87 4.34
N GLY A 40 2.48 19.30 3.89
CA GLY A 40 3.39 19.91 2.94
C GLY A 40 3.84 18.90 1.90
N THR A 41 4.36 19.39 0.77
CA THR A 41 4.98 18.53 -0.24
C THR A 41 6.50 18.60 -0.11
N VAL A 42 7.14 17.42 -0.14
CA VAL A 42 8.60 17.30 -0.17
C VAL A 42 9.04 16.79 -1.53
N PRO A 43 10.02 17.42 -2.19
CA PRO A 43 10.57 16.91 -3.44
C PRO A 43 11.32 15.60 -3.19
N VAL A 44 11.09 14.61 -4.06
CA VAL A 44 11.75 13.30 -4.01
C VAL A 44 12.40 12.99 -5.35
N ALA A 45 13.35 12.04 -5.33
CA ALA A 45 13.96 11.56 -6.57
C ALA A 45 12.88 10.94 -7.47
N LYS A 46 12.91 11.31 -8.75
CA LYS A 46 11.94 10.87 -9.76
C LYS A 46 11.90 9.35 -9.89
N ALA A 47 10.82 8.73 -9.44
CA ALA A 47 10.62 7.29 -9.47
C ALA A 47 9.13 6.96 -9.55
N PHE A 48 8.81 5.70 -9.90
CA PHE A 48 7.51 5.15 -9.59
C PHE A 48 7.50 4.67 -8.14
N TYR A 49 6.38 4.85 -7.46
CA TYR A 49 6.20 4.35 -6.11
C TYR A 49 5.24 3.16 -6.16
N ALA A 50 5.56 2.13 -5.40
CA ALA A 50 4.72 0.97 -5.21
C ALA A 50 4.39 0.83 -3.72
N VAL A 51 3.11 0.81 -3.39
CA VAL A 51 2.63 0.57 -2.03
C VAL A 51 2.42 -0.91 -1.85
N ILE A 52 3.03 -1.48 -0.83
CA ILE A 52 3.05 -2.91 -0.50
C ILE A 52 2.67 -3.16 0.96
N GLY A 53 2.24 -4.38 1.26
CA GLY A 53 2.11 -4.88 2.62
C GLY A 53 3.39 -5.55 3.12
N ALA A 54 3.43 -5.85 4.43
CA ALA A 54 4.58 -6.46 5.08
C ALA A 54 4.96 -7.83 4.49
N ASP A 55 3.97 -8.66 4.15
CA ASP A 55 4.19 -10.01 3.61
C ASP A 55 4.90 -9.96 2.26
N VAL A 56 4.46 -9.06 1.37
CA VAL A 56 5.10 -8.85 0.06
C VAL A 56 6.52 -8.30 0.20
N LYS A 57 6.79 -7.52 1.25
CA LYS A 57 8.14 -7.01 1.54
C LYS A 57 9.13 -8.15 1.77
N SER A 58 8.75 -9.17 2.55
CA SER A 58 9.60 -10.34 2.80
C SER A 58 10.00 -11.03 1.49
N ASP A 59 9.05 -11.21 0.59
CA ASP A 59 9.31 -11.80 -0.73
C ASP A 59 10.23 -10.91 -1.59
N LEU A 60 10.06 -9.60 -1.55
CA LEU A 60 10.93 -8.68 -2.27
C LEU A 60 12.38 -8.73 -1.78
N GLU A 61 12.60 -8.87 -0.47
CA GLU A 61 13.94 -8.96 0.12
C GLU A 61 14.67 -10.24 -0.29
N SER A 62 13.93 -11.31 -0.55
CA SER A 62 14.46 -12.59 -1.04
C SER A 62 14.62 -12.69 -2.55
N LEU A 63 14.10 -11.71 -3.29
CA LEU A 63 14.01 -11.74 -4.73
C LEU A 63 15.40 -11.73 -5.39
N THR A 64 15.60 -12.65 -6.34
CA THR A 64 16.82 -12.75 -7.14
C THR A 64 16.51 -12.59 -8.63
N ARG A 65 17.49 -12.11 -9.37
CA ARG A 65 17.39 -11.97 -10.84
C ARG A 65 17.82 -13.24 -11.53
N GLY A 66 16.86 -13.97 -12.10
CA GLY A 66 17.11 -15.14 -12.93
C GLY A 66 17.98 -16.21 -12.24
N ALA A 67 18.69 -17.01 -13.04
CA ALA A 67 19.50 -18.13 -12.56
C ALA A 67 20.84 -17.73 -11.89
N SER A 68 21.21 -16.45 -11.95
CA SER A 68 22.49 -15.97 -11.38
C SER A 68 22.43 -15.63 -9.91
N TYR A 69 21.25 -15.73 -9.29
CA TYR A 69 21.03 -15.42 -7.86
C TYR A 69 21.48 -14.02 -7.42
N GLU A 70 21.60 -13.09 -8.36
CA GLU A 70 21.90 -11.69 -8.04
C GLU A 70 20.69 -11.00 -7.42
N LYS A 71 20.89 -10.37 -6.27
CA LYS A 71 19.84 -9.61 -5.62
C LYS A 71 19.62 -8.27 -6.33
N GLU A 72 18.41 -8.06 -6.83
CA GLU A 72 18.02 -6.82 -7.50
C GLU A 72 17.35 -5.82 -6.56
N TYR A 73 16.76 -6.32 -5.47
CA TYR A 73 16.16 -5.45 -4.47
C TYR A 73 17.24 -4.87 -3.56
N VAL A 74 17.33 -3.56 -3.52
CA VAL A 74 18.26 -2.84 -2.65
C VAL A 74 17.47 -2.23 -1.49
N TYR A 75 17.60 -2.84 -0.33
CA TYR A 75 17.18 -2.24 0.92
C TYR A 75 18.22 -1.25 1.41
N VAL A 76 17.84 -0.01 1.56
CA VAL A 76 18.71 1.01 2.14
C VAL A 76 18.06 1.53 3.42
N PRO A 77 18.60 1.20 4.58
CA PRO A 77 18.06 1.67 5.84
C PRO A 77 18.16 3.21 5.94
N ALA A 78 17.14 3.82 6.52
CA ALA A 78 16.97 5.28 6.58
C ALA A 78 18.22 6.03 7.16
N HIS A 79 18.94 5.41 8.09
CA HIS A 79 20.13 6.00 8.69
C HIS A 79 21.35 6.10 7.75
N LYS A 80 21.33 5.41 6.61
CA LYS A 80 22.40 5.47 5.59
C LYS A 80 22.15 6.56 4.53
N TYR A 81 21.00 7.18 4.53
CA TYR A 81 20.72 8.30 3.63
C TYR A 81 21.36 9.57 4.19
N ALA A 82 22.28 10.14 3.44
CA ALA A 82 22.97 11.37 3.79
C ALA A 82 22.09 12.64 3.82
N GLY A 83 20.79 12.51 3.63
CA GLY A 83 19.82 13.59 3.70
C GLY A 83 18.42 13.02 3.85
N ALA A 84 17.88 13.09 5.05
CA ALA A 84 16.54 12.61 5.38
C ALA A 84 15.40 13.25 4.55
N GLY A 85 15.70 14.31 3.80
CA GLY A 85 14.71 15.07 3.03
C GLY A 85 14.28 14.43 1.69
N SER A 86 14.94 13.37 1.23
CA SER A 86 14.62 12.73 -0.07
C SER A 86 13.97 11.36 0.05
N LEU A 87 13.80 10.88 1.28
CA LEU A 87 13.18 9.59 1.56
C LEU A 87 11.68 9.78 1.79
N ALA A 88 10.87 8.92 1.17
CA ALA A 88 9.45 8.85 1.49
C ALA A 88 9.26 8.18 2.86
N GLU A 89 8.27 8.63 3.62
CA GLU A 89 7.88 7.96 4.84
C GLU A 89 7.43 6.52 4.52
N GLY A 90 8.01 5.53 5.22
CA GLY A 90 7.76 4.12 4.95
C GLY A 90 8.48 3.54 3.72
N GLU A 91 9.42 4.27 3.11
CA GLU A 91 10.23 3.73 2.01
C GLU A 91 11.17 2.63 2.56
N VAL A 92 11.02 1.42 2.02
CA VAL A 92 11.75 0.24 2.49
C VAL A 92 12.83 -0.22 1.52
N GLY A 93 12.76 0.16 0.26
CA GLY A 93 13.78 -0.19 -0.70
C GLY A 93 13.42 0.20 -2.13
N GLN A 94 14.31 -0.14 -3.05
CA GLN A 94 14.11 0.14 -4.46
C GLN A 94 14.53 -1.04 -5.34
N MET A 95 13.86 -1.20 -6.44
CA MET A 95 14.21 -2.15 -7.48
C MET A 95 13.87 -1.57 -8.85
N HIS A 96 14.80 -1.65 -9.79
CA HIS A 96 14.65 -1.05 -11.12
C HIS A 96 14.35 0.46 -11.00
N GLU A 97 13.22 0.92 -11.49
CA GLU A 97 12.77 2.33 -11.42
C GLU A 97 11.65 2.54 -10.37
N VAL A 98 11.46 1.56 -9.48
CA VAL A 98 10.39 1.53 -8.50
C VAL A 98 10.95 1.64 -7.09
N LYS A 99 10.36 2.51 -6.31
CA LYS A 99 10.58 2.63 -4.88
C LYS A 99 9.37 2.04 -4.15
N PHE A 100 9.63 1.24 -3.14
CA PHE A 100 8.60 0.54 -2.39
C PHE A 100 8.33 1.25 -1.07
N ILE A 101 7.04 1.46 -0.79
CA ILE A 101 6.55 2.03 0.47
C ILE A 101 5.76 0.94 1.17
N GLU A 102 6.12 0.63 2.39
CA GLU A 102 5.36 -0.28 3.25
C GLU A 102 4.19 0.47 3.88
N ALA A 103 2.98 -0.06 3.69
CA ALA A 103 1.78 0.44 4.33
C ALA A 103 1.36 -0.51 5.46
N GLU A 104 1.29 -0.01 6.70
CA GLU A 104 0.86 -0.79 7.86
C GLU A 104 -0.56 -1.34 7.72
N ALA A 105 -1.44 -0.59 7.05
CA ALA A 105 -2.82 -0.97 6.79
C ALA A 105 -3.03 -1.41 5.34
N ALA A 106 -2.12 -2.23 4.80
CA ALA A 106 -2.27 -2.78 3.46
C ALA A 106 -3.51 -3.69 3.39
N VAL A 107 -4.27 -3.54 2.31
CA VAL A 107 -5.44 -4.39 2.06
C VAL A 107 -4.97 -5.78 1.65
N VAL A 108 -5.52 -6.81 2.28
CA VAL A 108 -5.33 -8.21 1.89
C VAL A 108 -6.68 -8.75 1.43
N TYR A 109 -6.72 -9.36 0.27
CA TYR A 109 -7.91 -10.05 -0.22
C TYR A 109 -7.87 -11.51 0.24
N ALA A 110 -8.50 -11.77 1.39
CA ALA A 110 -8.53 -13.09 1.99
C ALA A 110 -9.35 -14.06 1.13
N SER A 111 -8.81 -15.25 0.88
CA SER A 111 -9.47 -16.32 0.10
C SER A 111 -9.96 -15.94 -1.31
N GLU A 112 -9.43 -14.88 -1.90
CA GLU A 112 -9.80 -14.44 -3.26
C GLU A 112 -8.88 -15.03 -4.34
N GLY A 113 -7.84 -15.73 -3.95
CA GLY A 113 -6.90 -16.37 -4.87
C GLY A 113 -7.40 -17.70 -5.43
N ALA A 114 -6.55 -18.35 -6.20
CA ALA A 114 -6.80 -19.68 -6.74
C ALA A 114 -6.92 -20.72 -5.61
N ALA A 115 -7.62 -21.81 -5.89
CA ALA A 115 -7.64 -22.94 -4.99
C ALA A 115 -6.24 -23.56 -4.87
N VAL A 116 -5.85 -23.93 -3.66
CA VAL A 116 -4.59 -24.63 -3.42
C VAL A 116 -4.74 -26.05 -3.97
N PRO A 117 -3.89 -26.48 -4.91
CA PRO A 117 -3.93 -27.85 -5.42
C PRO A 117 -3.62 -28.86 -4.31
N ALA A 118 -4.30 -30.02 -4.33
CA ALA A 118 -4.08 -31.07 -3.34
C ALA A 118 -2.64 -31.62 -3.30
N SER A 119 -1.90 -31.47 -4.41
CA SER A 119 -0.48 -31.82 -4.50
C SER A 119 0.44 -30.92 -3.66
N TYR A 120 -0.06 -29.79 -3.21
CA TYR A 120 0.68 -28.80 -2.45
C TYR A 120 0.53 -28.95 -0.92
N ALA A 121 -0.15 -29.95 -0.45
CA ALA A 121 -0.46 -30.16 0.98
C ALA A 121 0.77 -30.44 1.89
N GLY A 122 1.99 -30.13 1.51
CA GLY A 122 3.13 -30.52 2.32
C GLY A 122 4.44 -29.74 2.15
N GLY A 123 4.43 -28.51 1.69
CA GLY A 123 5.72 -27.82 1.57
C GLY A 123 5.68 -26.49 0.86
N LEU A 124 4.58 -25.81 0.85
CA LEU A 124 4.46 -24.54 0.17
C LEU A 124 4.92 -23.39 1.02
N SER A 125 5.76 -22.57 0.44
CA SER A 125 6.07 -21.22 0.94
C SER A 125 5.02 -20.20 0.48
N TYR A 126 3.73 -20.48 0.62
CA TYR A 126 2.69 -19.49 0.38
C TYR A 126 1.96 -19.20 1.67
N THR A 127 1.64 -17.96 1.91
CA THR A 127 0.78 -17.59 3.01
C THR A 127 -0.62 -18.09 2.71
N LEU A 128 -1.05 -19.07 3.46
CA LEU A 128 -2.43 -19.50 3.47
C LEU A 128 -3.26 -18.54 4.31
N ASN A 129 -4.56 -18.63 4.21
CA ASN A 129 -5.51 -17.80 4.92
C ASN A 129 -5.59 -18.14 6.43
N ASP A 130 -4.47 -18.08 7.12
CA ASP A 130 -4.36 -18.49 8.52
C ASP A 130 -4.99 -17.51 9.51
N GLY A 131 -5.06 -16.24 9.15
CA GLY A 131 -5.52 -15.21 10.07
C GLY A 131 -7.03 -15.03 10.12
N ILE A 132 -7.70 -15.46 9.10
CA ILE A 132 -9.17 -15.44 9.00
C ILE A 132 -9.56 -16.87 8.68
N ALA A 133 -9.66 -17.68 9.72
CA ALA A 133 -10.22 -19.01 9.64
C ALA A 133 -11.68 -18.93 9.18
N ASP A 134 -11.85 -18.64 7.91
CA ASP A 134 -13.10 -18.97 7.27
C ASP A 134 -13.13 -20.48 7.13
N ALA A 135 -13.84 -21.12 8.05
CA ALA A 135 -14.05 -22.56 8.07
C ALA A 135 -14.64 -23.09 6.75
N THR A 136 -15.08 -22.20 5.86
CA THR A 136 -15.69 -22.51 4.58
C THR A 136 -14.70 -22.57 3.42
N ASN A 137 -13.49 -21.97 3.52
CA ASN A 137 -12.55 -21.94 2.41
C ASN A 137 -11.06 -22.07 2.81
N PRO A 138 -10.66 -23.14 3.54
CA PRO A 138 -9.27 -23.28 3.99
C PRO A 138 -8.27 -23.56 2.84
N ALA A 139 -8.72 -23.61 1.60
CA ALA A 139 -7.95 -24.07 0.46
C ALA A 139 -7.70 -23.00 -0.61
N LYS A 140 -7.90 -21.72 -0.31
CA LYS A 140 -7.62 -20.64 -1.26
C LYS A 140 -6.49 -19.75 -0.77
N PHE A 141 -5.68 -19.30 -1.71
CA PHE A 141 -4.62 -18.34 -1.44
C PHE A 141 -5.16 -16.95 -1.11
N ASN A 142 -4.48 -16.25 -0.21
CA ASN A 142 -4.65 -14.83 -0.05
C ASN A 142 -3.98 -14.07 -1.20
N VAL A 143 -4.57 -12.96 -1.58
CA VAL A 143 -4.06 -12.11 -2.65
C VAL A 143 -3.65 -10.76 -2.09
N TYR A 144 -2.44 -10.37 -2.40
CA TYR A 144 -1.82 -9.14 -1.94
C TYR A 144 -1.68 -8.16 -3.10
N PRO A 145 -2.34 -7.00 -3.04
CA PRO A 145 -2.20 -6.00 -4.08
C PRO A 145 -0.93 -5.18 -3.92
N ILE A 146 -0.19 -5.02 -5.00
CA ILE A 146 0.85 -4.01 -5.15
C ILE A 146 0.26 -2.86 -5.95
N LEU A 147 0.18 -1.68 -5.34
CA LEU A 147 -0.45 -0.51 -5.95
C LEU A 147 0.59 0.49 -6.43
N PHE A 148 0.49 0.93 -7.68
CA PHE A 148 1.34 1.94 -8.27
C PHE A 148 0.57 3.24 -8.48
N PRO A 149 0.52 4.13 -7.49
CA PRO A 149 -0.03 5.46 -7.65
C PRO A 149 0.94 6.34 -8.42
N THR A 150 0.58 6.78 -9.62
CA THR A 150 1.41 7.70 -10.40
C THR A 150 0.87 9.12 -10.30
N GLU A 151 1.72 10.10 -10.60
CA GLU A 151 1.35 11.51 -10.55
C GLU A 151 0.18 11.82 -11.50
N GLY A 152 -0.88 12.42 -10.96
CA GLY A 152 -2.07 12.81 -11.71
C GLY A 152 -3.00 11.64 -12.12
N ALA A 153 -2.82 10.45 -11.55
CA ALA A 153 -3.67 9.30 -11.82
C ALA A 153 -5.01 9.37 -11.06
N PHE A 154 -4.99 9.89 -9.84
CA PHE A 154 -6.18 10.06 -9.01
C PHE A 154 -6.10 11.40 -8.27
N ALA A 155 -7.23 11.86 -7.78
CA ALA A 155 -7.33 13.05 -6.96
C ALA A 155 -8.31 12.84 -5.81
N THR A 156 -8.09 13.58 -4.76
CA THR A 156 -9.02 13.72 -3.65
C THR A 156 -9.86 14.98 -3.85
N VAL A 157 -11.13 14.90 -3.60
CA VAL A 157 -12.08 16.01 -3.75
C VAL A 157 -12.66 16.33 -2.39
N GLY A 158 -12.46 17.56 -1.93
CA GLY A 158 -13.10 18.11 -0.77
C GLY A 158 -14.40 18.84 -1.13
N LEU A 159 -15.32 18.93 -0.20
CA LEU A 159 -16.53 19.73 -0.38
C LEU A 159 -16.20 21.21 -0.19
N LYS A 160 -16.56 22.07 -1.15
CA LYS A 160 -16.30 23.52 -1.09
C LYS A 160 -16.86 24.11 0.21
N GLY A 161 -16.00 24.75 0.98
CA GLY A 161 -16.35 25.32 2.31
C GLY A 161 -16.36 24.33 3.47
N HIS A 162 -16.15 23.03 3.21
CA HIS A 162 -16.06 21.95 4.20
C HIS A 162 -14.87 21.02 3.95
N ASP A 163 -13.80 21.54 3.41
CA ASP A 163 -12.55 20.82 3.10
C ASP A 163 -11.70 20.52 4.34
N LYS A 164 -12.01 21.17 5.46
CA LYS A 164 -11.32 20.97 6.75
C LYS A 164 -12.17 20.14 7.69
N ILE A 165 -11.50 19.32 8.48
CA ILE A 165 -12.15 18.59 9.58
C ILE A 165 -12.68 19.62 10.60
N LYS A 166 -13.99 19.57 10.88
CA LYS A 166 -14.62 20.37 11.92
C LYS A 166 -14.74 19.55 13.19
N PHE A 167 -14.13 20.03 14.24
CA PHE A 167 -14.25 19.44 15.57
C PHE A 167 -15.31 20.20 16.38
N ASN A 168 -16.21 19.48 16.99
CA ASN A 168 -17.18 19.99 17.94
C ASN A 168 -16.96 19.29 19.28
N SER A 169 -16.84 20.04 20.33
CA SER A 169 -16.72 19.51 21.68
C SER A 169 -17.60 20.27 22.64
N LYS A 170 -18.15 19.57 23.60
CA LYS A 170 -18.94 20.12 24.68
C LYS A 170 -18.48 19.50 26.00
N SER A 171 -18.14 20.36 26.95
CA SER A 171 -17.81 19.92 28.31
C SER A 171 -19.04 19.34 29.01
N PRO A 172 -18.90 18.33 29.88
CA PRO A 172 -19.99 17.80 30.69
C PRO A 172 -20.67 18.86 31.56
N GLU A 173 -19.91 19.87 32.02
CA GLU A 173 -20.42 20.94 32.90
C GLU A 173 -21.43 21.89 32.24
N GLN A 174 -21.59 21.86 30.93
CA GLN A 174 -22.54 22.69 30.22
C GLN A 174 -23.96 22.11 30.33
N VAL A 175 -24.81 22.81 31.09
CA VAL A 175 -26.22 22.46 31.27
C VAL A 175 -27.00 22.80 30.01
N GLU A 176 -27.79 21.89 29.51
CA GLU A 176 -28.62 22.00 28.32
C GLU A 176 -29.89 21.16 28.47
N ASN A 177 -30.90 21.41 27.62
CA ASN A 177 -32.20 20.72 27.69
C ASN A 177 -32.11 19.19 27.66
N GLY A 178 -31.08 18.63 26.99
CA GLY A 178 -30.76 17.19 26.96
C GLY A 178 -29.82 16.72 28.07
N ASN A 179 -29.22 17.61 28.82
CA ASN A 179 -28.28 17.33 29.90
C ASN A 179 -28.46 18.29 31.09
N PRO A 180 -29.63 18.25 31.76
CA PRO A 180 -29.98 19.22 32.79
C PRO A 180 -29.08 19.15 34.04
N TYR A 181 -28.40 18.02 34.24
CA TYR A 181 -27.50 17.84 35.40
C TYR A 181 -26.02 18.04 35.07
N GLY A 182 -25.69 18.39 33.79
CA GLY A 182 -24.30 18.61 33.39
C GLY A 182 -23.38 17.39 33.57
N THR A 183 -23.91 16.20 33.42
CA THR A 183 -23.16 14.94 33.67
C THR A 183 -22.50 14.34 32.41
N THR A 184 -22.94 14.75 31.23
CA THR A 184 -22.47 14.20 29.95
C THR A 184 -21.91 15.29 29.05
N GLY A 185 -20.80 15.00 28.44
CA GLY A 185 -20.21 15.80 27.37
C GLY A 185 -20.12 15.00 26.08
N PHE A 186 -19.79 15.64 24.96
CA PHE A 186 -19.51 14.95 23.72
C PHE A 186 -18.33 15.57 22.97
N PHE A 187 -17.70 14.75 22.20
CA PHE A 187 -16.72 15.15 21.20
C PHE A 187 -17.12 14.52 19.86
N SER A 188 -17.22 15.35 18.83
CA SER A 188 -17.56 14.88 17.49
C SER A 188 -16.70 15.56 16.45
N TYR A 189 -16.49 14.91 15.33
CA TYR A 189 -15.83 15.49 14.16
C TYR A 189 -16.66 15.23 12.91
N ASN A 190 -16.55 16.13 11.97
CA ASN A 190 -17.20 16.02 10.69
C ASN A 190 -16.20 16.37 9.58
N PHE A 191 -16.14 15.53 8.54
CA PHE A 191 -15.32 15.76 7.36
C PHE A 191 -16.02 15.19 6.13
N PHE A 192 -15.73 15.79 4.99
CA PHE A 192 -16.21 15.31 3.70
C PHE A 192 -15.00 14.95 2.84
N TYR A 193 -15.03 13.75 2.29
CA TYR A 193 -13.95 13.22 1.48
C TYR A 193 -14.52 12.39 0.34
N ALA A 194 -13.99 12.58 -0.86
CA ALA A 194 -14.22 11.71 -1.99
C ALA A 194 -12.93 11.50 -2.77
N GLY A 195 -12.77 10.33 -3.33
CA GLY A 195 -11.67 10.01 -4.25
C GLY A 195 -12.20 9.80 -5.66
N ILE A 196 -11.49 10.32 -6.65
CA ILE A 196 -11.82 10.13 -8.06
C ILE A 196 -10.57 9.70 -8.83
N ILE A 197 -10.73 8.71 -9.71
CA ILE A 197 -9.69 8.30 -10.64
C ILE A 197 -9.78 9.23 -11.86
N LEU A 198 -8.70 9.93 -12.15
CA LEU A 198 -8.61 10.84 -13.30
C LEU A 198 -8.13 10.11 -14.56
N ARG A 199 -7.19 9.19 -14.39
CA ARG A 199 -6.58 8.42 -15.49
C ARG A 199 -6.35 6.99 -15.06
N GLU A 200 -7.25 6.10 -15.44
CA GLU A 200 -7.17 4.68 -15.12
C GLU A 200 -5.91 4.03 -15.71
N GLU A 201 -5.49 4.43 -16.89
CA GLU A 201 -4.28 3.93 -17.57
C GLU A 201 -2.97 4.24 -16.80
N ALA A 202 -2.99 5.26 -15.95
CA ALA A 202 -1.86 5.68 -15.14
C ALA A 202 -1.85 5.02 -13.76
N LEU A 203 -2.88 4.26 -13.40
CA LEU A 203 -2.92 3.41 -12.22
C LEU A 203 -2.61 1.98 -12.59
N LEU A 204 -1.77 1.31 -11.79
CA LEU A 204 -1.51 -0.10 -11.95
C LEU A 204 -1.70 -0.79 -10.60
N LYS A 205 -2.50 -1.84 -10.62
CA LYS A 205 -2.64 -2.79 -9.52
C LYS A 205 -2.10 -4.13 -9.98
N MET A 206 -1.14 -4.68 -9.26
CA MET A 206 -0.68 -6.05 -9.43
C MET A 206 -1.19 -6.88 -8.27
N LEU A 207 -1.61 -8.09 -8.56
CA LEU A 207 -2.10 -9.03 -7.58
C LEU A 207 -1.10 -10.18 -7.49
N VAL A 208 -0.58 -10.43 -6.31
CA VAL A 208 0.43 -11.45 -6.05
C VAL A 208 0.06 -12.27 -4.83
N ALA A 209 0.60 -13.48 -4.73
CA ALA A 209 0.64 -14.22 -3.49
C ALA A 209 1.91 -13.84 -2.71
N ALA A 210 1.90 -14.02 -1.42
CA ALA A 210 3.07 -13.87 -0.57
C ALA A 210 3.47 -15.21 0.06
N SER A 211 4.74 -15.35 0.40
CA SER A 211 5.22 -16.49 1.18
C SER A 211 5.17 -16.19 2.67
N GLU A 212 5.05 -17.26 3.46
CA GLU A 212 5.11 -17.22 4.91
C GLU A 212 6.51 -16.83 5.42
#